data_a6bd7019013549ee803bd08d65cf094d
#
_entry.id   a6bd7019013549ee803bd08d65cf094d
#
_cell.length_a   1.000
_cell.length_b   1.000
_cell.length_c   1.000
_cell.angle_alpha   90.00
_cell.angle_beta   90.00
_cell.angle_gamma   90.00
#
_symmetry.space_group_name_H-M   'P 1'
#
loop_
_entity.id
_entity.type
_entity.pdbx_description
1 polymer ?
#
loop_
_entity_poly.entity_id
_entity_poly.type
_entity_poly.pdbx_seq_one_letter_code
_entity_poly.pdbx_strand_id
1 'polypeptide(L)'
;MNKIQAKAPDPIPFGKEAFSPQAGTTVRWLGGAGALVNCRGTNILIDPVLEGFDMPLLVESPLQVEDVPQADAILLTHSDNDHFSRDTCRDLAPVCGAYHAPRYVAGLCRD
;
A
#
# COMPACT_ATOMS: atom_id res chain seq x y z
N MET A 1 27.90 -6.86 24.56
CA MET A 1 27.51 -5.55 24.02
C MET A 1 26.07 -5.59 23.60
N ASN A 2 25.26 -4.71 24.11
CA ASN A 2 23.85 -4.66 23.76
C ASN A 2 23.66 -4.02 22.38
N LYS A 3 22.90 -4.69 21.54
CA LYS A 3 22.50 -4.08 20.27
C LYS A 3 21.36 -3.09 20.54
N ILE A 4 21.53 -1.87 20.06
CA ILE A 4 20.45 -0.87 20.10
C ILE A 4 19.71 -0.98 18.79
N GLN A 5 18.45 -1.40 18.86
CA GLN A 5 17.60 -1.44 17.69
C GLN A 5 17.10 -0.03 17.39
N ALA A 6 17.21 0.40 16.16
CA ALA A 6 16.66 1.68 15.76
C ALA A 6 15.15 1.69 15.93
N LYS A 7 14.62 2.79 16.47
CA LYS A 7 13.17 2.93 16.59
C LYS A 7 12.58 3.16 15.20
N ALA A 8 11.53 2.42 14.87
CA ALA A 8 10.79 2.66 13.64
C ALA A 8 10.14 4.04 13.68
N PRO A 9 10.10 4.79 12.57
CA PRO A 9 9.41 6.07 12.55
C PRO A 9 7.90 5.86 12.73
N ASP A 10 7.25 6.81 13.39
CA ASP A 10 5.80 6.77 13.54
C ASP A 10 5.15 7.16 12.19
N PRO A 11 4.21 6.34 11.68
CA PRO A 11 3.49 6.72 10.47
C PRO A 11 2.51 7.87 10.78
N ILE A 12 2.19 8.63 9.74
CA ILE A 12 1.17 9.68 9.82
C ILE A 12 -0.12 9.09 9.27
N PRO A 13 -1.14 8.82 10.12
CA PRO A 13 -2.40 8.26 9.63
C PRO A 13 -3.08 9.21 8.66
N PHE A 14 -3.74 8.63 7.65
CA PHE A 14 -4.52 9.40 6.69
C PHE A 14 -5.69 8.54 6.19
N GLY A 15 -6.66 9.19 5.57
CA GLY A 15 -7.84 8.54 5.06
C GLY A 15 -8.16 9.01 3.65
N LYS A 16 -9.46 9.09 3.35
CA LYS A 16 -9.96 9.38 1.99
C LYS A 16 -9.42 10.68 1.40
N GLU A 17 -9.10 11.66 2.22
CA GLU A 17 -8.61 12.96 1.77
C GLU A 17 -7.31 12.86 0.99
N ALA A 18 -6.50 11.84 1.26
CA ALA A 18 -5.23 11.64 0.56
C ALA A 18 -5.43 11.25 -0.91
N PHE A 19 -6.63 10.82 -1.29
CA PHE A 19 -6.97 10.39 -2.65
C PHE A 19 -7.65 11.49 -3.46
N SER A 20 -7.91 12.63 -2.86
CA SER A 20 -8.64 13.72 -3.52
C SER A 20 -7.78 14.42 -4.58
N PRO A 21 -8.42 14.99 -5.62
CA PRO A 21 -7.68 15.81 -6.58
C PRO A 21 -6.96 16.96 -5.90
N GLN A 22 -5.75 17.25 -6.36
CA GLN A 22 -4.90 18.29 -5.80
C GLN A 22 -4.04 18.91 -6.88
N ALA A 23 -3.41 20.06 -6.59
CA ALA A 23 -2.66 20.81 -7.58
C ALA A 23 -1.31 20.19 -7.96
N GLY A 24 -0.78 19.34 -7.10
CA GLY A 24 0.55 18.75 -7.29
C GLY A 24 0.55 17.25 -7.08
N THR A 25 1.74 16.70 -6.90
CA THR A 25 1.94 15.28 -6.62
C THR A 25 2.38 15.09 -5.18
N THR A 26 1.76 14.15 -4.47
CA THR A 26 2.17 13.75 -3.13
C THR A 26 2.51 12.28 -3.09
N VAL A 27 3.44 11.93 -2.19
CA VAL A 27 3.81 10.55 -1.90
C VAL A 27 3.63 10.35 -0.40
N ARG A 28 2.88 9.31 -0.01
CA ARG A 28 2.65 8.98 1.39
C ARG A 28 3.14 7.57 1.67
N TRP A 29 3.87 7.43 2.75
CA TRP A 29 4.39 6.14 3.19
C TRP A 29 3.26 5.29 3.80
N LEU A 30 3.20 4.00 3.45
CA LEU A 30 2.14 3.08 3.90
C LEU A 30 2.56 2.21 5.09
N GLY A 31 3.66 2.52 5.74
CA GLY A 31 4.06 1.81 6.96
C GLY A 31 4.93 0.59 6.76
N GLY A 32 5.40 0.35 5.56
CA GLY A 32 6.27 -0.75 5.20
C GLY A 32 7.05 -0.40 3.95
N ALA A 33 7.06 -1.29 2.97
CA ALA A 33 7.72 -1.02 1.69
C ALA A 33 6.81 -0.27 0.71
N GLY A 34 5.55 -0.02 1.07
CA GLY A 34 4.57 0.56 0.17
C GLY A 34 4.46 2.07 0.21
N ALA A 35 3.84 2.62 -0.83
CA ALA A 35 3.59 4.05 -0.94
C ALA A 35 2.29 4.32 -1.71
N LEU A 36 1.64 5.43 -1.35
CA LEU A 36 0.55 6.02 -2.14
C LEU A 36 1.12 7.22 -2.89
N VAL A 37 0.98 7.21 -4.21
CA VAL A 37 1.30 8.36 -5.06
C VAL A 37 0.00 8.95 -5.57
N ASN A 38 -0.26 10.20 -5.21
CA ASN A 38 -1.38 10.96 -5.73
C ASN A 38 -0.85 12.03 -6.66
N CYS A 39 -1.04 11.83 -7.96
CA CYS A 39 -0.61 12.76 -9.00
C CYS A 39 -1.84 13.50 -9.51
N ARG A 40 -2.15 14.63 -8.89
CA ARG A 40 -3.28 15.51 -9.27
C ARG A 40 -4.62 14.75 -9.30
N GLY A 41 -4.81 13.80 -8.40
CA GLY A 41 -6.03 13.00 -8.32
C GLY A 41 -5.95 11.65 -8.99
N THR A 42 -4.88 11.35 -9.72
CA THR A 42 -4.58 9.98 -10.17
C THR A 42 -3.84 9.28 -9.05
N ASN A 43 -4.43 8.21 -8.53
CA ASN A 43 -3.95 7.53 -7.34
C ASN A 43 -3.34 6.18 -7.69
N ILE A 44 -2.08 5.99 -7.29
CA ILE A 44 -1.35 4.76 -7.53
C ILE A 44 -0.85 4.25 -6.19
N LEU A 45 -1.17 2.99 -5.87
CA LEU A 45 -0.65 2.29 -4.71
C LEU A 45 0.49 1.39 -5.16
N ILE A 46 1.65 1.53 -4.53
CA ILE A 46 2.83 0.72 -4.83
C ILE A 46 3.06 -0.22 -3.66
N ASP A 47 3.07 -1.53 -3.92
CA ASP A 47 3.27 -2.60 -2.93
C ASP A 47 2.43 -2.38 -1.66
N PRO A 48 1.10 -2.15 -1.77
CA PRO A 48 0.28 -1.89 -0.60
C PRO A 48 0.06 -3.18 0.20
N VAL A 49 0.60 -3.20 1.42
CA VAL A 49 0.31 -4.25 2.40
C VAL A 49 -0.35 -3.55 3.57
N LEU A 50 -1.69 -3.47 3.53
CA LEU A 50 -2.49 -2.78 4.53
C LEU A 50 -3.06 -3.74 5.56
N GLU A 51 -3.11 -5.03 5.23
CA GLU A 51 -3.59 -6.12 6.08
C GLU A 51 -2.97 -7.43 5.62
N GLY A 52 -3.26 -8.53 6.30
CA GLY A 52 -2.75 -9.85 5.91
C GLY A 52 -1.27 -10.03 6.24
N PHE A 53 -0.80 -9.37 7.28
CA PHE A 53 0.59 -9.50 7.73
C PHE A 53 0.80 -10.85 8.40
N ASP A 54 1.90 -11.51 8.08
CA ASP A 54 2.29 -12.77 8.72
C ASP A 54 3.38 -12.57 9.76
N MET A 55 3.75 -11.33 10.05
CA MET A 55 4.73 -10.96 11.08
C MET A 55 4.18 -9.81 11.93
N PRO A 56 4.56 -9.70 13.20
CA PRO A 56 4.19 -8.55 14.02
C PRO A 56 4.71 -7.26 13.40
N LEU A 57 3.85 -6.24 13.37
CA LEU A 57 4.24 -4.92 12.87
C LEU A 57 4.91 -4.11 13.96
N LEU A 58 5.97 -3.40 13.59
CA LEU A 58 6.63 -2.43 14.48
C LEU A 58 5.95 -1.06 14.43
N VAL A 59 5.11 -0.82 13.42
CA VAL A 59 4.35 0.42 13.25
C VAL A 59 2.91 0.08 12.89
N GLU A 60 1.98 0.96 13.24
CA GLU A 60 0.59 0.82 12.81
C GLU A 60 0.47 1.21 11.35
N SER A 61 -0.45 0.54 10.63
CA SER A 61 -0.73 0.92 9.25
C SER A 61 -1.37 2.32 9.23
N PRO A 62 -0.81 3.27 8.47
CA PRO A 62 -1.37 4.62 8.40
C PRO A 62 -2.66 4.72 7.58
N LEU A 63 -3.00 3.68 6.82
CA LEU A 63 -4.18 3.65 5.96
C LEU A 63 -4.89 2.32 6.15
N GLN A 64 -6.22 2.37 6.32
CA GLN A 64 -7.05 1.18 6.35
C GLN A 64 -7.63 0.91 4.97
N VAL A 65 -7.87 -0.37 4.65
CA VAL A 65 -8.47 -0.75 3.36
C VAL A 65 -9.81 -0.03 3.14
N GLU A 66 -10.62 0.09 4.19
CA GLU A 66 -11.94 0.73 4.11
C GLU A 66 -11.88 2.21 3.74
N ASP A 67 -10.74 2.84 3.95
CA ASP A 67 -10.56 4.28 3.68
C ASP A 67 -10.01 4.57 2.29
N VAL A 68 -9.84 3.54 1.45
CA VAL A 68 -9.43 3.72 0.05
C VAL A 68 -10.68 3.90 -0.80
N PRO A 69 -10.97 5.12 -1.28
CA PRO A 69 -12.19 5.34 -2.07
C PRO A 69 -12.05 4.84 -3.50
N GLN A 70 -10.87 5.01 -4.07
CA GLN A 70 -10.56 4.61 -5.44
C GLN A 70 -9.05 4.62 -5.66
N ALA A 71 -8.54 3.60 -6.35
CA ALA A 71 -7.17 3.56 -6.83
C ALA A 71 -7.19 3.36 -8.34
N ASP A 72 -6.48 4.20 -9.07
CA ASP A 72 -6.39 4.07 -10.53
C ASP A 72 -5.55 2.86 -10.91
N ALA A 73 -4.50 2.59 -10.13
CA ALA A 73 -3.64 1.43 -10.35
C ALA A 73 -3.00 0.97 -9.04
N ILE A 74 -2.70 -0.31 -8.99
CA ILE A 74 -1.84 -0.92 -7.98
C ILE A 74 -0.64 -1.51 -8.71
N LEU A 75 0.57 -1.10 -8.29
CA LEU A 75 1.81 -1.61 -8.84
C LEU A 75 2.43 -2.56 -7.82
N LEU A 76 2.76 -3.77 -8.24
CA LEU A 76 3.37 -4.79 -7.39
C LEU A 76 4.75 -5.12 -7.95
N THR A 77 5.78 -5.01 -7.13
CA THR A 77 7.15 -5.23 -7.59
C THR A 77 7.57 -6.69 -7.52
N HIS A 78 7.15 -7.40 -6.46
CA HIS A 78 7.42 -8.84 -6.28
C HIS A 78 6.47 -9.42 -5.23
N SER A 79 6.63 -10.70 -4.91
CA SER A 79 5.66 -11.42 -4.08
C SER A 79 6.06 -11.59 -2.62
N ASP A 80 7.14 -10.97 -2.16
CA ASP A 80 7.53 -11.04 -0.75
C ASP A 80 6.47 -10.42 0.15
N ASN A 81 6.33 -10.93 1.36
CA ASN A 81 5.24 -10.59 2.27
C ASN A 81 5.20 -9.12 2.70
N ASP A 82 6.33 -8.42 2.66
CA ASP A 82 6.39 -7.00 2.97
C ASP A 82 6.05 -6.11 1.78
N HIS A 83 5.83 -6.70 0.60
CA HIS A 83 5.50 -6.00 -0.65
C HIS A 83 4.16 -6.43 -1.24
N PHE A 84 3.68 -7.64 -0.93
CA PHE A 84 2.48 -8.21 -1.53
C PHE A 84 1.61 -8.87 -0.47
N SER A 85 0.34 -8.47 -0.42
CA SER A 85 -0.68 -9.07 0.40
C SER A 85 -1.87 -9.44 -0.48
N ARG A 86 -2.20 -10.74 -0.54
CA ARG A 86 -3.39 -11.19 -1.27
C ARG A 86 -4.66 -10.60 -0.68
N ASP A 87 -4.73 -10.49 0.66
CA ASP A 87 -5.90 -9.94 1.34
C ASP A 87 -6.11 -8.48 0.95
N THR A 88 -5.05 -7.67 0.96
CA THR A 88 -5.13 -6.27 0.55
C THR A 88 -5.57 -6.15 -0.90
N CYS A 89 -4.96 -6.91 -1.82
CA CYS A 89 -5.29 -6.87 -3.24
C CYS A 89 -6.73 -7.31 -3.49
N ARG A 90 -7.19 -8.37 -2.81
CA ARG A 90 -8.56 -8.85 -2.94
C ARG A 90 -9.56 -7.80 -2.47
N ASP A 91 -9.30 -7.20 -1.32
CA ASP A 91 -10.24 -6.26 -0.72
C ASP A 91 -10.24 -4.90 -1.42
N LEU A 92 -9.16 -4.54 -2.11
CA LEU A 92 -9.11 -3.33 -2.92
C LEU A 92 -9.62 -3.52 -4.35
N ALA A 93 -9.83 -4.77 -4.79
CA ALA A 93 -10.26 -5.04 -6.16
C ALA A 93 -11.51 -4.25 -6.60
N PRO A 94 -12.56 -4.10 -5.74
CA PRO A 94 -13.75 -3.34 -6.16
C PRO A 94 -13.50 -1.87 -6.44
N VAL A 95 -12.42 -1.29 -5.92
CA VAL A 95 -12.12 0.14 -6.06
C VAL A 95 -10.87 0.39 -6.90
N CYS A 96 -10.22 -0.66 -7.40
CA CYS A 96 -8.98 -0.55 -8.19
C CYS A 96 -9.27 -0.67 -9.68
N GLY A 97 -8.70 0.26 -10.46
CA GLY A 97 -8.87 0.26 -11.93
C GLY A 97 -8.01 -0.79 -12.64
N ALA A 98 -6.78 -1.02 -12.18
CA ALA A 98 -5.87 -1.96 -12.82
C ALA A 98 -4.77 -2.40 -11.87
N TYR A 99 -4.26 -3.63 -12.07
CA TYR A 99 -3.08 -4.16 -11.41
C TYR A 99 -1.96 -4.29 -12.43
N HIS A 100 -0.76 -3.84 -12.05
CA HIS A 100 0.45 -3.99 -12.85
C HIS A 100 1.49 -4.72 -12.02
N ALA A 101 1.95 -5.87 -12.51
CA ALA A 101 2.85 -6.73 -11.74
C ALA A 101 3.69 -7.59 -12.67
N PRO A 102 4.84 -8.12 -12.18
CA PRO A 102 5.54 -9.16 -12.90
C PRO A 102 4.63 -10.37 -13.14
N ARG A 103 4.93 -11.16 -14.17
CA ARG A 103 4.07 -12.28 -14.60
C ARG A 103 3.67 -13.21 -13.45
N TYR A 104 4.62 -13.58 -12.60
CA TYR A 104 4.36 -14.48 -11.47
C TYR A 104 3.35 -13.87 -10.49
N VAL A 105 3.56 -12.61 -10.12
CA VAL A 105 2.67 -11.92 -9.18
C VAL A 105 1.28 -11.71 -9.79
N ALA A 106 1.22 -11.38 -11.08
CA ALA A 106 -0.05 -11.23 -11.79
C ALA A 106 -0.86 -12.54 -11.76
N GLY A 107 -0.19 -13.70 -11.85
CA GLY A 107 -0.84 -14.99 -11.69
C GLY A 107 -1.44 -15.18 -10.31
N LEU A 108 -0.74 -14.74 -9.26
CA LEU A 108 -1.26 -14.80 -7.89
C LEU A 108 -2.50 -13.93 -7.71
N CYS A 109 -2.55 -12.77 -8.38
CA CYS A 109 -3.70 -11.86 -8.30
C CYS A 109 -4.96 -12.41 -8.98
N ARG A 110 -4.79 -13.31 -9.97
CA ARG A 110 -5.92 -13.92 -10.68
C ARG A 110 -6.56 -15.06 -9.91
N ASP A 111 -5.82 -15.64 -8.97
CA ASP A 111 -6.31 -16.73 -8.14
C ASP A 111 -7.10 -16.22 -6.89
#